data_d09ea0c02e6dced8e76042ae990db8a5
#
_entry.id   d09ea0c02e6dced8e76042ae990db8a5
#
_cell.length_a   1.000
_cell.length_b   1.000
_cell.length_c   1.000
_cell.angle_alpha   90.00
_cell.angle_beta   90.00
_cell.angle_gamma   90.00
#
_symmetry.space_group_name_H-M   'P 1'
#
loop_
_entity.id
_entity.type
_entity.pdbx_description
1 polymer ?
#
loop_
_entity_poly.entity_id
_entity_poly.type
_entity_poly.pdbx_seq_one_letter_code
_entity_poly.pdbx_strand_id
1 'polypeptide(L)'
;MLTGSFALNYYAQPRMTRDIDVVVELERNDIDIVIALFKDEYYVPRNAVARAVVNQSLFNIIHKESVIKVDCIIRKNTEYRRVEFERRRRATVNDIDIWIVSKEDLIISKLYWAKDSHSEFQLRDVKNLLKSGYDAVYLRKWTKKLGLSDLLKECIDE
;
A
#
# COMPACT_ATOMS: atom_id res chain seq x y z
N MET A 1 3.88 -5.75 4.35
CA MET A 1 2.78 -4.89 4.85
C MET A 1 1.71 -4.78 3.79
N LEU A 2 0.51 -5.29 4.07
CA LEU A 2 -0.66 -5.15 3.19
C LEU A 2 -1.09 -3.68 3.11
N THR A 3 -1.43 -3.18 1.93
CA THR A 3 -1.86 -1.80 1.67
C THR A 3 -2.97 -1.77 0.61
N GLY A 4 -3.20 -0.63 -0.03
CA GLY A 4 -4.13 -0.49 -1.14
C GLY A 4 -5.59 -0.80 -0.79
N SER A 5 -6.30 -1.41 -1.73
CA SER A 5 -7.74 -1.64 -1.60
C SER A 5 -8.10 -2.74 -0.61
N PHE A 6 -7.25 -3.74 -0.43
CA PHE A 6 -7.46 -4.75 0.62
C PHE A 6 -7.35 -4.16 2.02
N ALA A 7 -6.39 -3.26 2.25
CA ALA A 7 -6.28 -2.54 3.51
C ALA A 7 -7.48 -1.59 3.73
N LEU A 8 -8.00 -0.96 2.67
CA LEU A 8 -9.24 -0.18 2.74
C LEU A 8 -10.40 -1.03 3.25
N ASN A 9 -10.57 -2.23 2.68
CA ASN A 9 -11.66 -3.15 3.05
C ASN A 9 -11.60 -3.61 4.51
N TYR A 10 -10.42 -3.56 5.13
CA TYR A 10 -10.25 -3.83 6.55
C TYR A 10 -10.71 -2.66 7.44
N TYR A 11 -10.48 -1.40 7.01
CA TYR A 11 -10.74 -0.21 7.84
C TYR A 11 -12.07 0.48 7.58
N ALA A 12 -12.67 0.29 6.41
CA ALA A 12 -13.83 1.05 5.96
C ALA A 12 -14.80 0.19 5.16
N GLN A 13 -15.83 0.79 4.57
CA GLN A 13 -16.80 0.05 3.76
C GLN A 13 -16.08 -0.67 2.60
N PRO A 14 -16.21 -2.00 2.54
CA PRO A 14 -15.54 -2.80 1.52
C PRO A 14 -16.02 -2.46 0.10
N ARG A 15 -15.10 -2.57 -0.84
CA ARG A 15 -15.38 -2.55 -2.27
C ARG A 15 -14.62 -3.65 -3.01
N MET A 16 -15.11 -4.01 -4.17
CA MET A 16 -14.45 -5.01 -4.99
C MET A 16 -13.05 -4.54 -5.41
N THR A 17 -12.08 -5.43 -5.29
CA THR A 17 -10.72 -5.25 -5.79
C THR A 17 -10.20 -6.59 -6.32
N ARG A 18 -9.33 -6.54 -7.32
CA ARG A 18 -8.71 -7.73 -7.91
C ARG A 18 -7.23 -7.85 -7.57
N ASP A 19 -6.58 -6.72 -7.29
CA ASP A 19 -5.14 -6.68 -7.05
C ASP A 19 -4.86 -6.61 -5.56
N ILE A 20 -3.85 -7.35 -5.12
CA ILE A 20 -3.35 -7.33 -3.76
C ILE A 20 -2.09 -6.47 -3.75
N ASP A 21 -2.09 -5.39 -2.98
CA ASP A 21 -0.94 -4.50 -2.85
C ASP A 21 -0.17 -4.80 -1.57
N VAL A 22 1.12 -5.08 -1.66
CA VAL A 22 2.00 -5.31 -0.50
C VAL A 22 3.27 -4.47 -0.60
N VAL A 23 3.60 -3.78 0.48
CA VAL A 23 4.90 -3.12 0.61
C VAL A 23 5.89 -4.09 1.27
N VAL A 24 7.05 -4.26 0.64
CA VAL A 24 8.11 -5.16 1.08
C VAL A 24 9.45 -4.45 1.16
N GLU A 25 10.32 -4.91 2.06
CA GLU A 25 11.72 -4.55 2.09
C GLU A 25 12.51 -5.72 1.52
N LEU A 26 13.21 -5.48 0.41
CA LEU A 26 14.05 -6.47 -0.24
C LEU A 26 15.37 -5.83 -0.65
N GLU A 27 16.45 -6.58 -0.46
CA GLU A 27 17.78 -6.27 -0.94
C GLU A 27 18.19 -7.17 -2.11
N ARG A 28 19.33 -6.91 -2.72
CA ARG A 28 19.81 -7.72 -3.87
C ARG A 28 19.97 -9.19 -3.54
N ASN A 29 20.37 -9.49 -2.30
CA ASN A 29 20.57 -10.86 -1.83
C ASN A 29 19.25 -11.63 -1.63
N ASP A 30 18.12 -10.95 -1.54
CA ASP A 30 16.80 -11.56 -1.35
C ASP A 30 16.15 -12.00 -2.67
N ILE A 31 16.66 -11.56 -3.81
CA ILE A 31 16.05 -11.81 -5.13
C ILE A 31 15.87 -13.29 -5.37
N ASP A 32 16.92 -14.08 -5.20
CA ASP A 32 16.87 -15.52 -5.46
C ASP A 32 16.01 -16.27 -4.44
N ILE A 33 15.93 -15.76 -3.21
CA ILE A 33 15.03 -16.28 -2.17
C ILE A 33 13.56 -16.05 -2.56
N VAL A 34 13.21 -14.85 -3.01
CA VAL A 34 11.87 -14.53 -3.49
C VAL A 34 11.46 -15.40 -4.67
N ILE A 35 12.35 -15.58 -5.65
CA ILE A 35 12.09 -16.45 -6.81
C ILE A 35 11.86 -17.89 -6.34
N ALA A 36 12.73 -18.43 -5.50
CA ALA A 36 12.61 -19.79 -4.99
C ALA A 36 11.30 -20.02 -4.22
N LEU A 37 10.87 -19.02 -3.44
CA LEU A 37 9.65 -19.10 -2.62
C LEU A 37 8.37 -19.20 -3.47
N PHE A 38 8.33 -18.48 -4.60
CA PHE A 38 7.07 -18.32 -5.36
C PHE A 38 7.02 -19.06 -6.70
N LYS A 39 8.14 -19.53 -7.26
CA LYS A 39 8.25 -20.06 -8.62
C LYS A 39 7.30 -21.22 -8.95
N ASP A 40 6.91 -22.02 -7.96
CA ASP A 40 6.11 -23.22 -8.22
C ASP A 40 4.65 -22.87 -8.51
N GLU A 41 4.06 -21.97 -7.74
CA GLU A 41 2.65 -21.59 -7.85
C GLU A 41 2.44 -20.25 -8.56
N TYR A 42 3.48 -19.41 -8.65
CA TYR A 42 3.40 -18.05 -9.21
C TYR A 42 4.36 -17.85 -10.38
N TYR A 43 3.94 -17.01 -11.31
CA TYR A 43 4.82 -16.41 -12.29
C TYR A 43 5.57 -15.23 -11.65
N VAL A 44 6.88 -15.33 -11.56
CA VAL A 44 7.77 -14.33 -10.93
C VAL A 44 8.98 -14.07 -11.82
N PRO A 45 8.96 -13.05 -12.68
CA PRO A 45 10.08 -12.77 -13.58
C PRO A 45 11.28 -12.21 -12.81
N ARG A 46 12.38 -12.95 -12.76
CA ARG A 46 13.60 -12.55 -12.03
C ARG A 46 14.10 -11.14 -12.40
N ASN A 47 14.09 -10.81 -13.69
CA ASN A 47 14.54 -9.50 -14.16
C ASN A 47 13.63 -8.35 -13.68
N ALA A 48 12.32 -8.60 -13.52
CA ALA A 48 11.40 -7.60 -12.96
C ALA A 48 11.67 -7.36 -11.48
N VAL A 49 11.89 -8.43 -10.70
CA VAL A 49 12.26 -8.34 -9.28
C VAL A 49 13.57 -7.57 -9.12
N ALA A 50 14.61 -7.93 -9.89
CA ALA A 50 15.91 -7.27 -9.83
C ALA A 50 15.83 -5.77 -10.15
N ARG A 51 15.10 -5.39 -11.20
CA ARG A 51 14.88 -3.98 -11.55
C ARG A 51 14.12 -3.23 -10.47
N ALA A 52 13.08 -3.84 -9.90
CA ALA A 52 12.29 -3.23 -8.84
C ALA A 52 13.12 -2.96 -7.58
N VAL A 53 13.96 -3.91 -7.18
CA VAL A 53 14.87 -3.75 -6.03
C VAL A 53 15.86 -2.60 -6.25
N VAL A 54 16.49 -2.52 -7.44
CA VAL A 54 17.46 -1.46 -7.76
C VAL A 54 16.79 -0.09 -7.81
N ASN A 55 15.62 0.02 -8.43
CA ASN A 55 14.93 1.28 -8.67
C ASN A 55 13.93 1.67 -7.57
N GLN A 56 13.82 0.88 -6.50
CA GLN A 56 12.79 1.05 -5.46
C GLN A 56 11.40 1.26 -6.07
N SER A 57 11.05 0.40 -7.01
CA SER A 57 9.77 0.42 -7.74
C SER A 57 8.90 -0.79 -7.36
N LEU A 58 8.07 -1.28 -8.24
CA LEU A 58 7.23 -2.45 -8.00
C LEU A 58 7.53 -3.57 -9.01
N PHE A 59 7.23 -4.80 -8.60
CA PHE A 59 7.11 -5.95 -9.47
C PHE A 59 5.81 -6.70 -9.15
N ASN A 60 5.36 -7.52 -10.08
CA ASN A 60 4.16 -8.33 -9.91
C ASN A 60 4.53 -9.79 -9.74
N ILE A 61 3.78 -10.49 -8.89
CA ILE A 61 3.68 -11.95 -8.91
C ILE A 61 2.25 -12.33 -9.28
N ILE A 62 2.08 -13.35 -10.10
CA ILE A 62 0.77 -13.75 -10.63
C ILE A 62 0.57 -15.23 -10.34
N HIS A 63 -0.49 -15.56 -9.60
CA HIS A 63 -0.82 -16.95 -9.32
C HIS A 63 -1.23 -17.67 -10.61
N LYS A 64 -0.59 -18.81 -10.89
CA LYS A 64 -0.69 -19.48 -12.20
C LYS A 64 -2.10 -19.99 -12.53
N GLU A 65 -2.84 -20.46 -11.52
CA GLU A 65 -4.18 -21.02 -11.71
C GLU A 65 -5.28 -19.95 -11.67
N SER A 66 -5.28 -19.11 -10.62
CA SER A 66 -6.36 -18.13 -10.41
C SER A 66 -6.14 -16.81 -11.12
N VAL A 67 -4.93 -16.58 -11.67
CA VAL A 67 -4.51 -15.31 -12.31
C VAL A 67 -4.62 -14.10 -11.37
N ILE A 68 -4.68 -14.34 -10.05
CA ILE A 68 -4.63 -13.27 -9.04
C ILE A 68 -3.25 -12.63 -9.08
N LYS A 69 -3.25 -11.30 -9.19
CA LYS A 69 -2.03 -10.49 -9.23
C LYS A 69 -1.75 -9.90 -7.86
N VAL A 70 -0.49 -10.00 -7.42
CA VAL A 70 0.02 -9.30 -6.24
C VAL A 70 1.07 -8.28 -6.68
N ASP A 71 0.83 -7.03 -6.36
CA ASP A 71 1.75 -5.92 -6.60
C ASP A 71 2.69 -5.78 -5.40
N CYS A 72 3.93 -6.20 -5.58
CA CYS A 72 4.98 -6.10 -4.58
C CYS A 72 5.72 -4.77 -4.73
N ILE A 73 5.46 -3.83 -3.84
CA ILE A 73 6.00 -2.48 -3.87
C ILE A 73 7.25 -2.45 -2.98
N ILE A 74 8.42 -2.19 -3.57
CA ILE A 74 9.65 -2.01 -2.79
C ILE A 74 9.55 -0.72 -2.00
N ARG A 75 9.73 -0.79 -0.68
CA ARG A 75 9.69 0.38 0.20
C ARG A 75 10.76 1.39 -0.20
N LYS A 76 10.34 2.59 -0.56
CA LYS A 76 11.25 3.70 -0.83
C LYS A 76 11.93 4.17 0.46
N ASN A 77 13.20 4.55 0.37
CA ASN A 77 13.98 5.00 1.51
C ASN A 77 13.81 6.51 1.79
N THR A 78 12.57 7.00 1.79
CA THR A 78 12.22 8.37 2.22
C THR A 78 11.79 8.38 3.68
N GLU A 79 11.89 9.54 4.34
CA GLU A 79 11.49 9.70 5.75
C GLU A 79 10.08 9.16 5.99
N TYR A 80 9.10 9.62 5.17
CA TYR A 80 7.72 9.20 5.34
C TYR A 80 7.52 7.69 5.14
N ARG A 81 8.13 7.09 4.10
CA ARG A 81 7.94 5.67 3.80
C ARG A 81 8.55 4.75 4.86
N ARG A 82 9.60 5.20 5.55
CA ARG A 82 10.12 4.49 6.74
C ARG A 82 9.13 4.55 7.89
N VAL A 83 8.61 5.74 8.22
CA VAL A 83 7.62 5.92 9.30
C VAL A 83 6.35 5.13 9.02
N GLU A 84 5.81 5.19 7.81
CA GLU A 84 4.65 4.40 7.39
C GLU A 84 4.86 2.90 7.63
N PHE A 85 6.02 2.37 7.24
CA PHE A 85 6.34 0.95 7.37
C PHE A 85 6.56 0.53 8.84
N GLU A 86 7.18 1.36 9.64
CA GLU A 86 7.36 1.15 11.09
C GLU A 86 6.03 1.16 11.85
N ARG A 87 5.08 1.98 11.43
CA ARG A 87 3.74 2.11 12.03
C ARG A 87 2.75 1.01 11.61
N ARG A 88 3.17 0.06 10.76
CA ARG A 88 2.32 -1.07 10.39
C ARG A 88 1.80 -1.81 11.60
N ARG A 89 0.61 -2.35 11.52
CA ARG A 89 -0.07 -3.06 12.62
C ARG A 89 -0.24 -4.53 12.30
N ARG A 90 -0.29 -5.35 13.34
CA ARG A 90 -0.77 -6.73 13.18
C ARG A 90 -2.29 -6.73 13.07
N ALA A 91 -2.79 -7.53 12.15
CA ALA A 91 -4.21 -7.79 11.95
C ALA A 91 -4.40 -9.27 11.62
N THR A 92 -5.55 -9.82 11.98
CA THR A 92 -5.94 -11.19 11.60
C THR A 92 -7.09 -11.07 10.60
N VAL A 93 -6.92 -11.66 9.43
CA VAL A 93 -7.92 -11.70 8.36
C VAL A 93 -8.11 -13.15 7.94
N ASN A 94 -9.32 -13.70 8.10
CA ASN A 94 -9.63 -15.11 7.82
C ASN A 94 -8.62 -16.08 8.47
N ASP A 95 -8.36 -15.88 9.77
CA ASP A 95 -7.42 -16.67 10.59
C ASP A 95 -5.95 -16.60 10.15
N ILE A 96 -5.60 -15.64 9.27
CA ILE A 96 -4.22 -15.39 8.82
C ILE A 96 -3.72 -14.10 9.47
N ASP A 97 -2.62 -14.20 10.21
CA ASP A 97 -1.94 -13.04 10.78
C ASP A 97 -1.12 -12.30 9.71
N ILE A 98 -1.39 -11.03 9.56
CA ILE A 98 -0.76 -10.17 8.56
C ILE A 98 -0.24 -8.87 9.19
N TRP A 99 0.72 -8.25 8.51
CA TRP A 99 1.06 -6.86 8.74
C TRP A 99 0.27 -5.97 7.79
N ILE A 100 -0.49 -5.01 8.32
CA ILE A 100 -1.30 -4.06 7.55
C ILE A 100 -0.83 -2.63 7.81
N VAL A 101 -0.90 -1.79 6.79
CA VAL A 101 -0.66 -0.34 6.91
C VAL A 101 -1.60 0.28 7.96
N SER A 102 -1.16 1.27 8.72
CA SER A 102 -2.07 1.99 9.62
C SER A 102 -3.12 2.76 8.81
N LYS A 103 -4.26 3.02 9.39
CA LYS A 103 -5.37 3.72 8.72
C LYS A 103 -4.97 5.11 8.24
N GLU A 104 -4.28 5.87 9.09
CA GLU A 104 -3.80 7.21 8.74
C GLU A 104 -2.78 7.16 7.60
N ASP A 105 -1.87 6.19 7.63
CA ASP A 105 -0.88 6.03 6.57
C ASP A 105 -1.52 5.56 5.26
N LEU A 106 -2.58 4.77 5.31
CA LEU A 106 -3.37 4.43 4.13
C LEU A 106 -4.06 5.67 3.53
N ILE A 107 -4.63 6.54 4.36
CA ILE A 107 -5.21 7.82 3.92
C ILE A 107 -4.15 8.65 3.21
N ILE A 108 -2.97 8.84 3.82
CA ILE A 108 -1.88 9.63 3.24
C ILE A 108 -1.41 9.02 1.93
N SER A 109 -1.24 7.71 1.85
CA SER A 109 -0.84 7.01 0.62
C SER A 109 -1.85 7.19 -0.50
N LYS A 110 -3.15 7.13 -0.21
CA LYS A 110 -4.21 7.38 -1.21
C LYS A 110 -4.24 8.83 -1.69
N LEU A 111 -4.07 9.80 -0.80
CA LEU A 111 -3.91 11.22 -1.16
C LEU A 111 -2.68 11.43 -2.03
N TYR A 112 -1.57 10.75 -1.72
CA TYR A 112 -0.35 10.83 -2.51
C TYR A 112 -0.55 10.31 -3.95
N TRP A 113 -1.28 9.22 -4.13
CA TRP A 113 -1.66 8.71 -5.44
C TRP A 113 -2.64 9.60 -6.19
N ALA A 114 -3.51 10.33 -5.47
CA ALA A 114 -4.43 11.27 -6.08
C ALA A 114 -3.77 12.59 -6.51
N LYS A 115 -2.59 12.93 -5.97
CA LYS A 115 -1.97 14.25 -6.10
C LYS A 115 -1.82 14.73 -7.54
N ASP A 116 -1.31 13.86 -8.42
CA ASP A 116 -1.00 14.27 -9.80
C ASP A 116 -2.19 14.08 -10.75
N SER A 117 -3.04 13.09 -10.49
CA SER A 117 -4.17 12.72 -11.37
C SER A 117 -5.53 13.24 -10.90
N HIS A 118 -5.60 13.80 -9.70
CA HIS A 118 -6.85 14.16 -9.01
C HIS A 118 -7.90 13.03 -9.08
N SER A 119 -7.43 11.79 -8.82
CA SER A 119 -8.25 10.59 -8.95
C SER A 119 -9.44 10.59 -7.97
N GLU A 120 -10.63 10.86 -8.47
CA GLU A 120 -11.88 10.82 -7.69
C GLU A 120 -12.07 9.47 -6.96
N PHE A 121 -11.58 8.39 -7.56
CA PHE A 121 -11.62 7.07 -6.97
C PHE A 121 -10.80 6.99 -5.67
N GLN A 122 -9.58 7.55 -5.66
CA GLN A 122 -8.73 7.61 -4.47
C GLN A 122 -9.30 8.57 -3.42
N LEU A 123 -9.82 9.72 -3.84
CA LEU A 123 -10.44 10.70 -2.94
C LEU A 123 -11.70 10.12 -2.27
N ARG A 124 -12.54 9.38 -3.00
CA ARG A 124 -13.68 8.66 -2.43
C ARG A 124 -13.27 7.62 -1.39
N ASP A 125 -12.19 6.89 -1.64
CA ASP A 125 -11.63 5.95 -0.67
C ASP A 125 -11.17 6.68 0.61
N VAL A 126 -10.53 7.85 0.47
CA VAL A 126 -10.12 8.70 1.61
C VAL A 126 -11.33 9.16 2.41
N LYS A 127 -12.36 9.71 1.76
CA LYS A 127 -13.62 10.13 2.40
C LYS A 127 -14.24 8.97 3.19
N ASN A 128 -14.21 7.76 2.63
CA ASN A 128 -14.72 6.56 3.31
C ASN A 128 -13.90 6.19 4.55
N LEU A 129 -12.57 6.29 4.50
CA LEU A 129 -11.68 6.06 5.65
C LEU A 129 -11.86 7.11 6.76
N LEU A 130 -12.14 8.37 6.41
CA LEU A 130 -12.33 9.46 7.36
C LEU A 130 -13.63 9.37 8.16
N LYS A 131 -14.63 8.59 7.71
CA LYS A 131 -15.92 8.41 8.40
C LYS A 131 -15.81 7.78 9.80
N SER A 132 -14.79 6.99 10.05
CA SER A 132 -14.48 6.41 11.36
C SER A 132 -13.29 7.16 11.97
N GLY A 133 -13.20 7.26 13.28
CA GLY A 133 -12.19 8.07 13.99
C GLY A 133 -10.76 7.91 13.46
N TYR A 134 -9.99 8.98 13.43
CA TYR A 134 -8.60 9.04 12.95
C TYR A 134 -7.77 10.03 13.75
N ASP A 135 -6.44 9.89 13.73
CA ASP A 135 -5.52 10.86 14.33
C ASP A 135 -5.34 12.09 13.41
N ALA A 136 -6.14 13.13 13.69
CA ALA A 136 -6.11 14.38 12.92
C ALA A 136 -4.77 15.14 13.06
N VAL A 137 -4.06 14.98 14.18
CA VAL A 137 -2.77 15.64 14.40
C VAL A 137 -1.71 15.00 13.49
N TYR A 138 -1.68 13.67 13.46
CA TYR A 138 -0.78 12.92 12.59
C TYR A 138 -1.06 13.20 11.11
N LEU A 139 -2.32 13.16 10.67
CA LEU A 139 -2.69 13.46 9.29
C LEU A 139 -2.25 14.86 8.87
N ARG A 140 -2.57 15.89 9.67
CA ARG A 140 -2.18 17.28 9.37
C ARG A 140 -0.66 17.45 9.28
N LYS A 141 0.10 16.80 10.17
CA LYS A 141 1.56 16.86 10.16
C LYS A 141 2.13 16.34 8.83
N TRP A 142 1.73 15.14 8.43
CA TRP A 142 2.30 14.49 7.27
C TRP A 142 1.74 15.01 5.95
N THR A 143 0.47 15.36 5.87
CA THR A 143 -0.09 15.97 4.66
C THR A 143 0.54 17.32 4.38
N LYS A 144 0.86 18.12 5.43
CA LYS A 144 1.62 19.37 5.26
C LYS A 144 3.01 19.12 4.71
N LYS A 145 3.77 18.16 5.28
CA LYS A 145 5.12 17.81 4.81
C LYS A 145 5.15 17.31 3.36
N LEU A 146 4.12 16.59 2.93
CA LEU A 146 4.04 15.96 1.62
C LEU A 146 3.32 16.82 0.56
N GLY A 147 2.82 18.01 0.93
CA GLY A 147 2.07 18.90 0.04
C GLY A 147 0.71 18.31 -0.37
N LEU A 148 -0.02 17.71 0.59
CA LEU A 148 -1.31 17.04 0.41
C LEU A 148 -2.43 17.70 1.23
N SER A 149 -2.16 18.85 1.86
CA SER A 149 -3.11 19.50 2.79
C SER A 149 -4.42 19.90 2.11
N ASP A 150 -4.35 20.40 0.88
CA ASP A 150 -5.54 20.84 0.14
C ASP A 150 -6.44 19.65 -0.23
N LEU A 151 -5.84 18.54 -0.68
CA LEU A 151 -6.58 17.30 -0.95
C LEU A 151 -7.21 16.70 0.31
N LEU A 152 -6.51 16.74 1.44
CA LEU A 152 -7.09 16.29 2.70
C LEU A 152 -8.28 17.17 3.11
N LYS A 153 -8.15 18.49 2.98
CA LYS A 153 -9.22 19.44 3.28
C LYS A 153 -10.46 19.21 2.41
N GLU A 154 -10.27 19.04 1.11
CA GLU A 154 -11.34 18.68 0.17
C GLU A 154 -12.11 17.42 0.62
N CYS A 155 -11.39 16.41 1.14
CA CYS A 155 -12.03 15.17 1.61
C CYS A 155 -12.77 15.32 2.95
N ILE A 156 -12.44 16.33 3.76
CA ILE A 156 -13.07 16.57 5.08
C ILE A 156 -14.29 17.48 4.94
N ASP A 157 -14.23 18.48 4.05
CA ASP A 157 -15.23 19.57 3.95
C ASP A 157 -16.49 19.15 3.13
N GLU A 158 -16.46 18.02 2.44
CA GLU A 158 -17.62 17.40 1.77
C GLU A 158 -18.24 16.27 2.63
#